data_10332e15124180c66491ac3c37875e72
#
_entry.id   10332e15124180c66491ac3c37875e72
#
_cell.length_a   1.000
_cell.length_b   1.000
_cell.length_c   1.000
_cell.angle_alpha   90.00
_cell.angle_beta   90.00
_cell.angle_gamma   90.00
#
_symmetry.space_group_name_H-M   'P 1'
#
loop_
_entity.id
_entity.type
_entity.pdbx_description
1 polymer ?
#
loop_
_entity_poly.entity_id
_entity_poly.type
_entity_poly.pdbx_seq_one_letter_code
_entity_poly.pdbx_strand_id
1 'polypeptide(L)'
;MFDVLIIGGGVSGMSCALVLGSAKNKTFVTDKKIGIFTHQKNSSLQEAIFYNAYGITPGKLGSELLTESTQDLATTYPHIAQIPNEKVMKIEGSYPEFTVVTNKNSYQTKNIVVGIGSANTFDIEGLMQYIEPHKKALPEKQRIQLKNEDHKVTDGIYVIGTLAGWRSQLAIAAGSGAAVATDILTLWNNGVQTHAHDSIR
;
A
#
# COMPACT_ATOMS: atom_id res chain seq x y z
N MET A 1 -9.75 -12.90 10.33
CA MET A 1 -10.00 -11.56 9.79
C MET A 1 -8.75 -10.72 10.01
N PHE A 2 -8.31 -9.96 9.00
CA PHE A 2 -7.22 -8.99 9.12
C PHE A 2 -7.74 -7.67 9.70
N ASP A 3 -6.88 -6.89 10.34
CA ASP A 3 -7.18 -5.51 10.72
C ASP A 3 -6.88 -4.54 9.57
N VAL A 4 -5.90 -4.88 8.72
CA VAL A 4 -5.63 -4.19 7.45
C VAL A 4 -5.06 -5.15 6.40
N LEU A 5 -5.51 -5.00 5.16
CA LEU A 5 -4.94 -5.62 3.97
C LEU A 5 -4.43 -4.54 3.01
N ILE A 6 -3.15 -4.65 2.65
CA ILE A 6 -2.48 -3.77 1.69
C ILE A 6 -2.50 -4.46 0.33
N ILE A 7 -3.08 -3.82 -0.68
CA ILE A 7 -3.18 -4.35 -2.04
C ILE A 7 -2.11 -3.68 -2.90
N GLY A 8 -1.03 -4.43 -3.17
CA GLY A 8 0.09 -4.00 -4.01
C GLY A 8 1.41 -3.94 -3.25
N GLY A 9 2.36 -4.79 -3.66
CA GLY A 9 3.72 -4.90 -3.10
C GLY A 9 4.76 -3.98 -3.77
N GLY A 10 4.34 -2.87 -4.38
CA GLY A 10 5.23 -1.84 -4.89
C GLY A 10 5.74 -0.91 -3.77
N VAL A 11 6.45 0.18 -4.15
CA VAL A 11 7.09 1.11 -3.19
C VAL A 11 6.13 1.60 -2.12
N SER A 12 4.94 2.07 -2.50
CA SER A 12 3.99 2.63 -1.53
C SER A 12 3.42 1.57 -0.59
N GLY A 13 3.07 0.37 -1.11
CA GLY A 13 2.56 -0.71 -0.28
C GLY A 13 3.62 -1.28 0.66
N MET A 14 4.86 -1.46 0.19
CA MET A 14 5.98 -1.88 1.04
C MET A 14 6.29 -0.86 2.12
N SER A 15 6.33 0.44 1.79
CA SER A 15 6.52 1.49 2.78
C SER A 15 5.42 1.49 3.84
N CYS A 16 4.16 1.30 3.45
CA CYS A 16 3.04 1.16 4.37
C CYS A 16 3.24 -0.06 5.29
N ALA A 17 3.59 -1.23 4.74
CA ALA A 17 3.82 -2.45 5.50
C ALA A 17 4.99 -2.32 6.50
N LEU A 18 6.10 -1.71 6.08
CA LEU A 18 7.28 -1.50 6.94
C LEU A 18 6.94 -0.59 8.13
N VAL A 19 6.24 0.52 7.91
CA VAL A 19 5.85 1.44 8.99
C VAL A 19 4.87 0.78 9.96
N LEU A 20 3.88 0.04 9.46
CA LEU A 20 2.96 -0.73 10.31
C LEU A 20 3.69 -1.84 11.08
N GLY A 21 4.64 -2.52 10.42
CA GLY A 21 5.45 -3.57 11.02
C GLY A 21 6.35 -3.07 12.15
N SER A 22 6.97 -1.90 11.99
CA SER A 22 7.84 -1.30 13.00
C SER A 22 7.08 -0.91 14.28
N ALA A 23 5.77 -0.73 14.17
CA ALA A 23 4.92 -0.39 15.32
C ALA A 23 4.51 -1.58 16.19
N LYS A 24 4.98 -2.81 15.92
CA LYS A 24 4.54 -4.07 16.58
C LYS A 24 4.58 -4.05 18.11
N ASN A 25 5.49 -3.27 18.69
CA ASN A 25 5.67 -3.18 20.15
C ASN A 25 4.73 -2.16 20.81
N LYS A 26 3.91 -1.45 20.05
CA LYS A 26 2.89 -0.55 20.61
C LYS A 26 1.69 -1.38 21.08
N THR A 27 1.20 -1.13 22.30
CA THR A 27 0.15 -1.91 22.95
C THR A 27 -1.13 -2.03 22.10
N PHE A 28 -1.47 -0.98 21.36
CA PHE A 28 -2.65 -0.97 20.47
C PHE A 28 -2.41 -1.65 19.11
N VAL A 29 -1.19 -2.17 18.85
CA VAL A 29 -0.82 -2.88 17.62
C VAL A 29 -0.55 -4.37 17.87
N THR A 30 -0.23 -4.77 19.09
CA THR A 30 0.24 -6.12 19.45
C THR A 30 -0.63 -7.25 18.87
N ASP A 31 -1.96 -7.10 18.89
CA ASP A 31 -2.90 -8.11 18.41
C ASP A 31 -3.39 -7.87 16.97
N LYS A 32 -2.84 -6.87 16.27
CA LYS A 32 -3.28 -6.52 14.92
C LYS A 32 -2.74 -7.48 13.88
N LYS A 33 -3.62 -7.96 13.02
CA LYS A 33 -3.29 -8.81 11.87
C LYS A 33 -3.15 -7.96 10.63
N ILE A 34 -1.95 -7.89 10.08
CA ILE A 34 -1.59 -7.08 8.91
C ILE A 34 -1.21 -8.01 7.77
N GLY A 35 -1.74 -7.76 6.57
CA GLY A 35 -1.38 -8.51 5.38
C GLY A 35 -1.07 -7.60 4.19
N ILE A 36 -0.23 -8.09 3.28
CA ILE A 36 0.11 -7.40 2.04
C ILE A 36 0.10 -8.38 0.86
N PHE A 37 -0.61 -8.00 -0.21
CA PHE A 37 -0.57 -8.72 -1.49
C PHE A 37 0.67 -8.31 -2.27
N THR A 38 1.59 -9.24 -2.49
CA THR A 38 2.87 -9.02 -3.18
C THR A 38 2.87 -9.51 -4.62
N HIS A 39 1.73 -9.38 -5.33
CA HIS A 39 1.66 -9.65 -6.76
C HIS A 39 2.28 -8.50 -7.55
N GLN A 40 3.58 -8.63 -7.90
CA GLN A 40 4.42 -7.53 -8.40
C GLN A 40 4.70 -7.57 -9.92
N LYS A 41 4.07 -8.51 -10.66
CA LYS A 41 4.38 -8.76 -12.09
C LYS A 41 4.29 -7.51 -12.98
N ASN A 42 3.32 -6.64 -12.73
CA ASN A 42 3.08 -5.44 -13.52
C ASN A 42 3.58 -4.16 -12.83
N SER A 43 4.47 -4.28 -11.84
CA SER A 43 5.05 -3.10 -11.19
C SER A 43 5.91 -2.30 -12.16
N SER A 44 5.70 -0.99 -12.23
CA SER A 44 6.57 -0.07 -12.98
C SER A 44 8.02 -0.07 -12.49
N LEU A 45 8.29 -0.64 -11.32
CA LEU A 45 9.64 -0.83 -10.81
C LEU A 45 10.44 -1.86 -11.59
N GLN A 46 9.80 -2.81 -12.29
CA GLN A 46 10.54 -3.84 -13.05
C GLN A 46 11.50 -3.25 -14.08
N GLU A 47 11.19 -2.07 -14.64
CA GLU A 47 11.97 -1.39 -15.65
C GLU A 47 12.69 -0.14 -15.13
N ALA A 48 12.65 0.10 -13.81
CA ALA A 48 13.22 1.31 -13.22
C ALA A 48 14.70 1.14 -12.86
N ILE A 49 15.45 2.24 -12.98
CA ILE A 49 16.81 2.39 -12.42
C ILE A 49 16.85 3.72 -11.65
N PHE A 50 17.46 3.74 -10.48
CA PHE A 50 17.41 4.88 -9.58
C PHE A 50 18.77 5.58 -9.44
N TYR A 51 18.79 6.88 -9.78
CA TYR A 51 19.91 7.79 -9.55
C TYR A 51 19.48 9.01 -8.70
N ASN A 52 18.18 9.22 -8.50
CA ASN A 52 17.60 10.42 -7.90
C ASN A 52 16.72 10.12 -6.68
N ALA A 53 16.94 9.00 -6.02
CA ALA A 53 16.18 8.60 -4.84
C ALA A 53 17.07 8.67 -3.59
N TYR A 54 16.70 9.52 -2.64
CA TYR A 54 17.42 9.64 -1.38
C TYR A 54 17.45 8.31 -0.63
N GLY A 55 18.62 7.91 -0.14
CA GLY A 55 18.82 6.66 0.61
C GLY A 55 18.93 5.40 -0.26
N ILE A 56 18.83 5.52 -1.59
CA ILE A 56 19.02 4.41 -2.52
C ILE A 56 20.36 4.57 -3.23
N THR A 57 21.14 3.50 -3.29
CA THR A 57 22.42 3.50 -4.00
C THR A 57 22.22 3.85 -5.47
N PRO A 58 22.95 4.85 -6.03
CA PRO A 58 22.86 5.20 -7.43
C PRO A 58 23.07 3.98 -8.35
N GLY A 59 22.20 3.82 -9.36
CA GLY A 59 22.21 2.67 -10.26
C GLY A 59 21.44 1.45 -9.77
N LYS A 60 20.78 1.51 -8.60
CA LYS A 60 19.94 0.44 -8.09
C LYS A 60 18.78 0.15 -9.03
N LEU A 61 18.62 -1.12 -9.42
CA LEU A 61 17.49 -1.55 -10.24
C LEU A 61 16.21 -1.68 -9.40
N GLY A 62 15.08 -1.29 -9.97
CA GLY A 62 13.80 -1.41 -9.30
C GLY A 62 13.35 -2.87 -9.13
N SER A 63 13.76 -3.77 -10.02
CA SER A 63 13.55 -5.22 -9.88
C SER A 63 14.28 -5.82 -8.66
N GLU A 64 15.52 -5.35 -8.40
CA GLU A 64 16.25 -5.72 -7.18
C GLU A 64 15.54 -5.19 -5.95
N LEU A 65 15.12 -3.91 -5.96
CA LEU A 65 14.40 -3.30 -4.86
C LEU A 65 13.09 -4.04 -4.52
N LEU A 66 12.36 -4.54 -5.53
CA LEU A 66 11.16 -5.37 -5.33
C LEU A 66 11.50 -6.68 -4.62
N THR A 67 12.56 -7.35 -5.04
CA THR A 67 12.99 -8.63 -4.43
C THR A 67 13.47 -8.43 -3.01
N GLU A 68 14.37 -7.47 -2.81
CA GLU A 68 14.95 -7.17 -1.49
C GLU A 68 13.88 -6.74 -0.49
N SER A 69 12.97 -5.84 -0.89
CA SER A 69 11.92 -5.36 0.02
C SER A 69 11.00 -6.45 0.54
N THR A 70 10.72 -7.50 -0.25
CA THR A 70 9.95 -8.66 0.23
C THR A 70 10.74 -9.51 1.20
N GLN A 71 12.05 -9.67 0.98
CA GLN A 71 12.95 -10.40 1.87
C GLN A 71 13.15 -9.63 3.19
N ASP A 72 13.38 -8.33 3.11
CA ASP A 72 13.56 -7.46 4.27
C ASP A 72 12.31 -7.43 5.14
N LEU A 73 11.13 -7.34 4.52
CA LEU A 73 9.86 -7.40 5.24
C LEU A 73 9.69 -8.74 5.97
N ALA A 74 10.01 -9.86 5.31
CA ALA A 74 9.90 -11.19 5.90
C ALA A 74 10.89 -11.39 7.06
N THR A 75 12.09 -10.83 6.96
CA THR A 75 13.14 -10.98 7.96
C THR A 75 12.90 -10.05 9.16
N THR A 76 12.56 -8.80 8.91
CA THR A 76 12.45 -7.77 9.95
C THR A 76 11.10 -7.79 10.65
N TYR A 77 10.03 -8.05 9.89
CA TYR A 77 8.65 -8.04 10.39
C TYR A 77 7.88 -9.31 9.98
N PRO A 78 8.30 -10.50 10.46
CA PRO A 78 7.70 -11.80 10.09
C PRO A 78 6.24 -11.94 10.51
N HIS A 79 5.72 -11.05 11.35
CA HIS A 79 4.30 -10.99 11.72
C HIS A 79 3.41 -10.35 10.65
N ILE A 80 3.99 -9.72 9.60
CA ILE A 80 3.25 -9.23 8.45
C ILE A 80 3.04 -10.39 7.47
N ALA A 81 1.79 -10.75 7.22
CA ALA A 81 1.46 -11.81 6.28
C ALA A 81 1.67 -11.35 4.83
N GLN A 82 2.64 -11.91 4.13
CA GLN A 82 2.81 -11.69 2.70
C GLN A 82 1.98 -12.70 1.92
N ILE A 83 1.15 -12.21 0.99
CA ILE A 83 0.26 -13.01 0.14
C ILE A 83 0.76 -12.89 -1.31
N PRO A 84 1.65 -13.81 -1.76
CA PRO A 84 2.24 -13.74 -3.09
C PRO A 84 1.32 -14.34 -4.15
N ASN A 85 1.49 -13.89 -5.39
CA ASN A 85 0.88 -14.50 -6.58
C ASN A 85 -0.66 -14.56 -6.57
N GLU A 86 -1.29 -13.63 -5.88
CA GLU A 86 -2.76 -13.44 -5.91
C GLU A 86 -3.10 -12.05 -6.45
N LYS A 87 -3.98 -12.01 -7.45
CA LYS A 87 -4.56 -10.78 -8.00
C LYS A 87 -5.88 -10.52 -7.29
N VAL A 88 -6.02 -9.34 -6.69
CA VAL A 88 -7.30 -8.89 -6.15
C VAL A 88 -8.23 -8.53 -7.31
N MET A 89 -9.43 -9.07 -7.29
CA MET A 89 -10.45 -8.93 -8.34
C MET A 89 -11.63 -8.07 -7.86
N LYS A 90 -12.00 -8.19 -6.58
CA LYS A 90 -13.22 -7.58 -6.04
C LYS A 90 -13.06 -7.23 -4.57
N ILE A 91 -13.74 -6.16 -4.16
CA ILE A 91 -13.94 -5.78 -2.75
C ILE A 91 -15.45 -5.69 -2.52
N GLU A 92 -15.92 -6.37 -1.49
CA GLU A 92 -17.32 -6.42 -1.07
C GLU A 92 -17.46 -5.98 0.39
N GLY A 93 -18.69 -5.59 0.76
CA GLY A 93 -19.00 -5.17 2.12
C GLY A 93 -18.75 -3.68 2.37
N SER A 94 -18.72 -3.31 3.63
CA SER A 94 -18.50 -1.93 4.11
C SER A 94 -17.76 -1.96 5.43
N TYR A 95 -17.18 -0.82 5.81
CA TYR A 95 -16.49 -0.70 7.10
C TYR A 95 -17.41 -1.07 8.29
N PRO A 96 -16.94 -1.87 9.23
CA PRO A 96 -15.59 -2.45 9.37
C PRO A 96 -15.46 -3.92 8.86
N GLU A 97 -16.29 -4.37 7.94
CA GLU A 97 -16.35 -5.75 7.48
C GLU A 97 -16.27 -5.84 5.96
N PHE A 98 -15.03 -5.85 5.42
CA PHE A 98 -14.79 -6.06 4.00
C PHE A 98 -14.39 -7.49 3.70
N THR A 99 -14.76 -7.96 2.51
CA THR A 99 -14.25 -9.18 1.88
C THR A 99 -13.44 -8.79 0.65
N VAL A 100 -12.14 -9.12 0.65
CA VAL A 100 -11.25 -8.98 -0.50
C VAL A 100 -11.18 -10.30 -1.23
N VAL A 101 -11.70 -10.34 -2.46
CA VAL A 101 -11.74 -11.53 -3.31
C VAL A 101 -10.59 -11.47 -4.30
N THR A 102 -9.79 -12.52 -4.35
CA THR A 102 -8.70 -12.70 -5.31
C THR A 102 -9.06 -13.75 -6.36
N ASN A 103 -8.16 -13.97 -7.31
CA ASN A 103 -8.28 -15.06 -8.28
C ASN A 103 -8.10 -16.46 -7.67
N LYS A 104 -7.83 -16.58 -6.36
CA LYS A 104 -7.61 -17.85 -5.68
C LYS A 104 -8.40 -18.01 -4.40
N ASN A 105 -8.51 -16.94 -3.60
CA ASN A 105 -9.03 -16.97 -2.24
C ASN A 105 -9.91 -15.76 -1.94
N SER A 106 -10.51 -15.75 -0.75
CA SER A 106 -11.20 -14.59 -0.17
C SER A 106 -10.68 -14.32 1.24
N TYR A 107 -10.55 -13.04 1.59
CA TYR A 107 -9.99 -12.60 2.86
C TYR A 107 -10.88 -11.55 3.50
N GLN A 108 -11.14 -11.68 4.79
CA GLN A 108 -11.87 -10.67 5.55
C GLN A 108 -10.91 -9.67 6.19
N THR A 109 -11.25 -8.39 6.14
CA THR A 109 -10.46 -7.31 6.71
C THR A 109 -11.32 -6.13 7.15
N LYS A 110 -10.81 -5.37 8.14
CA LYS A 110 -11.46 -4.13 8.60
C LYS A 110 -11.05 -2.92 7.76
N ASN A 111 -9.81 -2.88 7.29
CA ASN A 111 -9.28 -1.77 6.50
C ASN A 111 -8.57 -2.28 5.25
N ILE A 112 -8.58 -1.47 4.20
CA ILE A 112 -7.95 -1.76 2.92
C ILE A 112 -7.10 -0.57 2.51
N VAL A 113 -5.87 -0.85 2.06
CA VAL A 113 -4.96 0.14 1.48
C VAL A 113 -4.64 -0.28 0.04
N VAL A 114 -4.97 0.56 -0.95
CA VAL A 114 -4.81 0.22 -2.37
C VAL A 114 -3.65 0.99 -2.98
N GLY A 115 -2.63 0.27 -3.45
CA GLY A 115 -1.40 0.84 -4.02
C GLY A 115 -0.87 0.08 -5.25
N ILE A 116 -1.73 -0.12 -6.27
CA ILE A 116 -1.39 -0.92 -7.46
C ILE A 116 -0.98 -0.10 -8.69
N GLY A 117 -0.66 1.18 -8.51
CA GLY A 117 -0.30 2.08 -9.60
C GLY A 117 -1.52 2.71 -10.28
N SER A 118 -1.27 3.58 -11.25
CA SER A 118 -2.26 4.46 -11.90
C SER A 118 -2.58 4.09 -13.35
N ALA A 119 -2.35 2.83 -13.74
CA ALA A 119 -2.67 2.36 -15.09
C ALA A 119 -4.19 2.28 -15.30
N ASN A 120 -4.67 2.63 -16.51
CA ASN A 120 -6.09 2.56 -16.87
C ASN A 120 -6.64 1.12 -16.99
N THR A 121 -5.82 0.13 -16.74
CA THR A 121 -6.20 -1.29 -16.62
C THR A 121 -6.67 -1.67 -15.22
N PHE A 122 -7.00 -0.69 -14.38
CA PHE A 122 -7.59 -0.91 -13.07
C PHE A 122 -8.94 -1.60 -13.19
N ASP A 123 -9.11 -2.75 -12.52
CA ASP A 123 -10.25 -3.64 -12.69
C ASP A 123 -10.77 -4.24 -11.36
N ILE A 124 -10.51 -3.61 -10.22
CA ILE A 124 -11.02 -4.09 -8.93
C ILE A 124 -12.50 -3.71 -8.79
N GLU A 125 -13.39 -4.70 -8.92
CA GLU A 125 -14.83 -4.53 -8.70
C GLU A 125 -15.10 -4.04 -7.26
N GLY A 126 -16.04 -3.12 -7.10
CA GLY A 126 -16.31 -2.46 -5.80
C GLY A 126 -15.55 -1.15 -5.60
N LEU A 127 -14.53 -0.86 -6.45
CA LEU A 127 -13.84 0.43 -6.44
C LEU A 127 -13.99 1.25 -7.74
N MET A 128 -14.64 0.69 -8.76
CA MET A 128 -14.75 1.31 -10.08
C MET A 128 -15.46 2.67 -10.05
N GLN A 129 -16.40 2.88 -9.13
CA GLN A 129 -17.14 4.14 -8.98
C GLN A 129 -16.30 5.31 -8.46
N TYR A 130 -15.10 5.03 -7.95
CA TYR A 130 -14.16 6.04 -7.45
C TYR A 130 -13.11 6.44 -8.49
N ILE A 131 -13.11 5.84 -9.68
CA ILE A 131 -12.14 6.14 -10.74
C ILE A 131 -12.39 7.53 -11.30
N GLU A 132 -11.32 8.30 -11.41
CA GLU A 132 -11.30 9.59 -12.11
C GLU A 132 -9.97 9.77 -12.86
N PRO A 133 -9.89 10.70 -13.84
CA PRO A 133 -8.63 11.03 -14.51
C PRO A 133 -7.57 11.50 -13.53
N HIS A 134 -6.34 11.03 -13.70
CA HIS A 134 -5.24 11.37 -12.81
C HIS A 134 -4.86 12.85 -12.88
N LYS A 135 -5.06 13.59 -11.79
CA LYS A 135 -4.92 15.06 -11.72
C LYS A 135 -3.53 15.63 -12.03
N LYS A 136 -2.48 14.80 -12.01
CA LYS A 136 -1.07 15.21 -12.22
C LYS A 136 -0.39 14.46 -13.36
N ALA A 137 -1.13 13.67 -14.16
CA ALA A 137 -0.63 13.04 -15.37
C ALA A 137 -1.08 13.82 -16.61
N LEU A 138 -0.32 13.69 -17.70
CA LEU A 138 -0.73 14.23 -19.00
C LEU A 138 -1.94 13.44 -19.51
N PRO A 139 -2.98 14.08 -20.09
CA PRO A 139 -4.19 13.41 -20.55
C PRO A 139 -3.94 12.25 -21.53
N GLU A 140 -2.97 12.40 -22.42
CA GLU A 140 -2.61 11.39 -23.42
C GLU A 140 -2.07 10.09 -22.80
N LYS A 141 -1.62 10.12 -21.55
CA LYS A 141 -1.18 8.92 -20.82
C LYS A 141 -2.35 8.12 -20.26
N GLN A 142 -3.56 8.66 -20.30
CA GLN A 142 -4.79 8.00 -19.84
C GLN A 142 -4.64 7.36 -18.45
N ARG A 143 -3.87 7.99 -17.56
CA ARG A 143 -3.71 7.51 -16.18
C ARG A 143 -4.94 7.82 -15.35
N ILE A 144 -5.21 6.94 -14.39
CA ILE A 144 -6.34 7.09 -13.47
C ILE A 144 -5.85 7.31 -12.04
N GLN A 145 -6.73 7.82 -11.21
CA GLN A 145 -6.61 7.80 -9.76
C GLN A 145 -7.95 7.40 -9.15
N LEU A 146 -7.95 7.00 -7.88
CA LEU A 146 -9.18 6.90 -7.11
C LEU A 146 -9.45 8.23 -6.45
N LYS A 147 -10.71 8.70 -6.55
CA LYS A 147 -11.18 9.89 -5.82
C LYS A 147 -10.92 9.68 -4.34
N ASN A 148 -10.22 10.62 -3.73
CA ASN A 148 -9.86 10.55 -2.33
C ASN A 148 -9.65 11.96 -1.74
N GLU A 149 -9.84 12.05 -0.44
CA GLU A 149 -9.46 13.18 0.36
C GLU A 149 -8.40 12.72 1.35
N ASP A 150 -7.21 13.29 1.27
CA ASP A 150 -6.06 12.95 2.11
C ASP A 150 -5.83 11.44 2.24
N HIS A 151 -5.76 10.75 1.09
CA HIS A 151 -5.66 9.30 0.95
C HIS A 151 -6.92 8.48 1.29
N LYS A 152 -7.93 9.05 1.93
CA LYS A 152 -9.15 8.33 2.28
C LYS A 152 -10.12 8.33 1.09
N VAL A 153 -10.49 7.14 0.59
CA VAL A 153 -11.48 6.95 -0.47
C VAL A 153 -12.89 6.92 0.12
N THR A 154 -13.06 6.13 1.16
CA THR A 154 -14.27 6.02 1.99
C THR A 154 -13.88 5.41 3.33
N ASP A 155 -14.84 5.21 4.25
CA ASP A 155 -14.54 4.60 5.53
C ASP A 155 -13.87 3.22 5.37
N GLY A 156 -12.69 3.07 5.97
CA GLY A 156 -11.88 1.86 5.95
C GLY A 156 -11.16 1.56 4.62
N ILE A 157 -11.32 2.41 3.58
CA ILE A 157 -10.59 2.24 2.31
C ILE A 157 -9.69 3.45 2.05
N TYR A 158 -8.41 3.18 1.91
CA TYR A 158 -7.35 4.15 1.64
C TYR A 158 -6.67 3.86 0.31
N VAL A 159 -6.11 4.88 -0.32
CA VAL A 159 -5.34 4.77 -1.57
C VAL A 159 -3.98 5.44 -1.43
N ILE A 160 -2.94 4.81 -2.01
CA ILE A 160 -1.55 5.27 -1.87
C ILE A 160 -0.81 5.33 -3.22
N GLY A 161 0.29 6.06 -3.23
CA GLY A 161 1.17 6.21 -4.39
C GLY A 161 0.52 6.97 -5.53
N THR A 162 0.82 6.56 -6.76
CA THR A 162 0.28 7.23 -7.95
C THR A 162 -1.23 7.07 -8.09
N LEU A 163 -1.81 6.00 -7.57
CA LEU A 163 -3.26 5.78 -7.58
C LEU A 163 -4.00 6.80 -6.71
N ALA A 164 -3.34 7.40 -5.72
CA ALA A 164 -3.88 8.52 -4.92
C ALA A 164 -3.75 9.89 -5.62
N GLY A 165 -3.30 9.93 -6.87
CA GLY A 165 -3.10 11.15 -7.63
C GLY A 165 -1.74 11.84 -7.41
N TRP A 166 -0.77 11.14 -6.81
CA TRP A 166 0.60 11.65 -6.63
C TRP A 166 1.49 11.38 -7.85
N ARG A 167 2.55 12.18 -8.00
CA ARG A 167 3.53 11.99 -9.08
C ARG A 167 4.34 10.71 -8.88
N SER A 168 4.75 10.13 -10.01
CA SER A 168 5.54 8.90 -10.05
C SER A 168 7.01 9.18 -9.71
N GLN A 169 7.31 9.30 -8.41
CA GLN A 169 8.66 9.36 -7.85
C GLN A 169 8.76 8.39 -6.67
N LEU A 170 9.90 7.70 -6.51
CA LEU A 170 10.08 6.71 -5.46
C LEU A 170 9.81 7.30 -4.07
N ALA A 171 10.42 8.45 -3.75
CA ALA A 171 10.23 9.11 -2.46
C ALA A 171 8.79 9.55 -2.19
N ILE A 172 8.07 10.02 -3.24
CA ILE A 172 6.65 10.40 -3.12
C ILE A 172 5.80 9.16 -2.85
N ALA A 173 6.04 8.08 -3.58
CA ALA A 173 5.30 6.83 -3.38
C ALA A 173 5.56 6.23 -1.99
N ALA A 174 6.80 6.21 -1.54
CA ALA A 174 7.17 5.76 -0.19
C ALA A 174 6.50 6.62 0.89
N GLY A 175 6.61 7.94 0.78
CA GLY A 175 5.97 8.88 1.71
C GLY A 175 4.45 8.73 1.78
N SER A 176 3.79 8.51 0.65
CA SER A 176 2.35 8.24 0.58
C SER A 176 1.96 6.97 1.35
N GLY A 177 2.74 5.89 1.22
CA GLY A 177 2.51 4.66 1.98
C GLY A 177 2.74 4.83 3.47
N ALA A 178 3.80 5.54 3.85
CA ALA A 178 4.11 5.85 5.24
C ALA A 178 3.03 6.74 5.89
N ALA A 179 2.50 7.73 5.17
CA ALA A 179 1.43 8.60 5.66
C ALA A 179 0.19 7.77 6.04
N VAL A 180 -0.32 6.95 5.12
CA VAL A 180 -1.50 6.10 5.42
C VAL A 180 -1.22 5.11 6.56
N ALA A 181 0.00 4.59 6.67
CA ALA A 181 0.34 3.74 7.81
C ALA A 181 0.21 4.49 9.14
N THR A 182 0.63 5.76 9.21
CA THR A 182 0.48 6.59 10.43
C THR A 182 -0.98 6.93 10.71
N ASP A 183 -1.81 7.13 9.67
CA ASP A 183 -3.25 7.33 9.83
C ASP A 183 -3.93 6.07 10.43
N ILE A 184 -3.55 4.88 9.94
CA ILE A 184 -4.05 3.61 10.48
C ILE A 184 -3.59 3.40 11.92
N LEU A 185 -2.33 3.72 12.25
CA LEU A 185 -1.84 3.67 13.63
C LEU A 185 -2.61 4.63 14.55
N THR A 186 -2.90 5.83 14.07
CA THR A 186 -3.73 6.83 14.77
C THR A 186 -5.17 6.31 14.99
N LEU A 187 -5.76 5.69 13.96
CA LEU A 187 -7.07 5.04 14.08
C LEU A 187 -7.05 3.94 15.16
N TRP A 188 -6.04 3.07 15.15
CA TRP A 188 -5.92 1.99 16.13
C TRP A 188 -5.62 2.50 17.55
N ASN A 189 -5.06 3.70 17.67
CA ASN A 189 -4.82 4.40 18.95
C ASN A 189 -5.98 5.33 19.33
N ASN A 190 -7.21 4.99 18.93
CA ASN A 190 -8.44 5.74 19.27
C ASN A 190 -8.40 7.22 18.83
N GLY A 191 -7.76 7.52 17.71
CA GLY A 191 -7.64 8.87 17.17
C GLY A 191 -6.51 9.71 17.77
N VAL A 192 -5.74 9.18 18.72
CA VAL A 192 -4.56 9.86 19.25
C VAL A 192 -3.44 9.79 18.22
N GLN A 193 -2.98 10.95 17.76
CA GLN A 193 -1.93 11.07 16.74
C GLN A 193 -0.73 10.17 17.08
N THR A 194 -0.37 9.33 16.13
CA THR A 194 0.65 8.30 16.34
C THR A 194 1.55 8.18 15.12
N HIS A 195 2.82 7.98 15.39
CA HIS A 195 3.83 7.63 14.40
C HIS A 195 4.71 6.49 14.93
N ALA A 196 5.41 5.80 14.05
CA ALA A 196 6.42 4.81 14.38
C ALA A 196 7.80 5.33 13.96
N HIS A 197 8.69 5.48 14.92
CA HIS A 197 10.09 5.87 14.70
C HIS A 197 10.98 4.84 15.35
N ASP A 198 11.91 4.30 14.58
CA ASP A 198 13.00 3.48 15.10
C ASP A 198 14.08 4.40 15.68
N SER A 199 14.61 4.05 16.82
CA SER A 199 15.68 4.83 17.49
C SER A 199 16.68 3.91 18.17
N ILE A 200 17.95 4.33 18.21
CA ILE A 200 19.05 3.67 18.92
C ILE A 200 19.17 4.17 20.38
N ARG A 201 18.04 4.27 21.08
CA ARG A 201 18.05 4.62 22.51
C ARG A 201 18.21 3.40 23.36
#